data_fcb9fe5952c721ab9202721bf9b3bcd0
#
_entry.id   fcb9fe5952c721ab9202721bf9b3bcd0
#
_cell.length_a   1.000
_cell.length_b   1.000
_cell.length_c   1.000
_cell.angle_alpha   90.00
_cell.angle_beta   90.00
_cell.angle_gamma   90.00
#
_symmetry.space_group_name_H-M   'P 1'
#
loop_
_entity.id
_entity.type
_entity.pdbx_description
1 polymer ?
#
loop_
_entity_poly.entity_id
_entity_poly.type
_entity_poly.pdbx_seq_one_letter_code
_entity_poly.pdbx_strand_id
1 'polypeptide(L)'
;SGTYFQNPPEKYLSIVDDNDLKTINTFQHSLTFEKLITSSTKFSISIYKKNYHHAPMMDNNQAFTDPTFLLDELRTYLNIISSGKAETSGVEILLEKKRAINFYGLVGGSVYNATYNDQNGIKRNRNSNYEYLFNLVGGYRPNPKWEISLRWSLFGGKPYTKVDLESSSFNNEEILDYSKFNDYRTPVYHNLFLRYERRKSMKYGNIITYFEFWNAYNRKNIETYFWSRDKQEILETSYFSFIPVGGIEIEF
;
A
#
# COMPACT_ATOMS: atom_id res chain seq x y z
N SER A 1 5.62 -1.25 -23.71
CA SER A 1 4.63 -0.18 -23.49
C SER A 1 3.23 -0.71 -23.75
N GLY A 2 2.27 -0.17 -23.05
CA GLY A 2 0.86 -0.55 -23.19
C GLY A 2 -0.06 0.58 -22.80
N THR A 3 -1.28 0.51 -23.33
CA THR A 3 -2.40 1.36 -22.93
C THR A 3 -3.43 0.50 -22.25
N TYR A 4 -3.85 0.90 -21.06
CA TYR A 4 -4.83 0.18 -20.26
C TYR A 4 -6.03 1.07 -20.03
N PHE A 5 -7.21 0.47 -20.04
CA PHE A 5 -8.48 1.13 -19.79
C PHE A 5 -9.13 0.50 -18.57
N GLN A 6 -9.57 1.33 -17.64
CA GLN A 6 -10.27 0.89 -16.45
C GLN A 6 -11.54 1.70 -16.30
N ASN A 7 -12.68 1.04 -16.16
CA ASN A 7 -13.91 1.72 -15.82
C ASN A 7 -13.80 2.36 -14.43
N PRO A 8 -14.41 3.53 -14.24
CA PRO A 8 -14.55 4.10 -12.91
C PRO A 8 -15.15 3.06 -11.96
N PRO A 9 -14.74 3.02 -10.69
CA PRO A 9 -15.33 2.13 -9.69
C PRO A 9 -16.86 2.30 -9.64
N GLU A 10 -17.60 1.20 -9.56
CA GLU A 10 -19.07 1.16 -9.61
C GLU A 10 -19.73 2.12 -8.60
N LYS A 11 -19.11 2.27 -7.44
CA LYS A 11 -19.60 3.20 -6.41
C LYS A 11 -19.57 4.67 -6.81
N TYR A 12 -18.74 5.09 -7.75
CA TYR A 12 -18.79 6.46 -8.29
C TYR A 12 -19.95 6.62 -9.27
N LEU A 13 -20.26 5.57 -10.01
CA LEU A 13 -21.40 5.57 -10.93
C LEU A 13 -22.74 5.67 -10.20
N SER A 14 -22.81 5.22 -8.93
CA SER A 14 -24.01 5.32 -8.11
C SER A 14 -24.22 6.68 -7.44
N ILE A 15 -23.20 7.53 -7.43
CA ILE A 15 -23.22 8.87 -6.78
C ILE A 15 -23.46 9.97 -7.80
N VAL A 16 -23.12 9.73 -9.05
CA VAL A 16 -23.23 10.72 -10.14
C VAL A 16 -24.53 10.48 -10.89
N ASP A 17 -25.42 11.45 -10.84
CA ASP A 17 -26.73 11.40 -11.55
C ASP A 17 -26.59 11.40 -13.08
N ASP A 18 -25.44 11.75 -13.60
CA ASP A 18 -25.16 11.79 -15.03
C ASP A 18 -23.96 10.92 -15.37
N ASN A 19 -24.15 9.97 -16.30
CA ASN A 19 -23.17 8.96 -16.70
C ASN A 19 -21.95 9.51 -17.50
N ASP A 20 -21.52 10.73 -17.21
CA ASP A 20 -20.44 11.41 -17.92
C ASP A 20 -19.02 11.03 -17.45
N LEU A 21 -18.90 10.05 -16.56
CA LEU A 21 -17.57 9.58 -16.14
C LEU A 21 -16.90 8.78 -17.26
N LYS A 22 -15.78 9.32 -17.73
CA LYS A 22 -14.95 8.68 -18.76
C LYS A 22 -14.15 7.52 -18.17
N THR A 23 -13.87 6.54 -19.02
CA THR A 23 -12.92 5.47 -18.70
C THR A 23 -11.55 6.04 -18.37
N ILE A 24 -10.96 5.57 -17.28
CA ILE A 24 -9.59 5.93 -16.89
C ILE A 24 -8.61 5.32 -17.89
N ASN A 25 -7.79 6.15 -18.50
CA ASN A 25 -6.77 5.72 -19.45
C ASN A 25 -5.40 5.75 -18.77
N THR A 26 -4.68 4.64 -18.84
CA THR A 26 -3.31 4.55 -18.32
C THR A 26 -2.35 4.19 -19.42
N PHE A 27 -1.38 5.06 -19.67
CA PHE A 27 -0.24 4.79 -20.54
C PHE A 27 0.94 4.32 -19.71
N GLN A 28 1.39 3.11 -19.94
CA GLN A 28 2.52 2.53 -19.21
C GLN A 28 3.68 2.21 -20.14
N HIS A 29 4.85 2.68 -19.75
CA HIS A 29 6.13 2.29 -20.33
C HIS A 29 6.95 1.59 -19.26
N SER A 30 7.53 0.45 -19.59
CA SER A 30 8.45 -0.25 -18.71
C SER A 30 9.57 -0.90 -19.50
N LEU A 31 10.74 -0.93 -18.91
CA LEU A 31 11.90 -1.68 -19.37
C LEU A 31 12.35 -2.59 -18.24
N THR A 32 12.39 -3.88 -18.49
CA THR A 32 12.79 -4.88 -17.50
C THR A 32 13.97 -5.67 -18.04
N PHE A 33 14.99 -5.80 -17.19
CA PHE A 33 16.08 -6.75 -17.38
C PHE A 33 15.94 -7.89 -16.39
N GLU A 34 15.96 -9.12 -16.89
CA GLU A 34 15.91 -10.32 -16.08
C GLU A 34 17.10 -11.23 -16.38
N LYS A 35 17.65 -11.85 -15.32
CA LYS A 35 18.75 -12.81 -15.45
C LYS A 35 18.56 -13.96 -14.46
N LEU A 36 18.68 -15.18 -14.94
CA LEU A 36 18.87 -16.36 -14.11
C LEU A 36 20.33 -16.40 -13.67
N ILE A 37 20.59 -16.15 -12.38
CA ILE A 37 21.93 -16.23 -11.79
C ILE A 37 22.32 -17.71 -11.61
N THR A 38 21.34 -18.51 -11.17
CA THR A 38 21.45 -19.99 -11.08
C THR A 38 20.14 -20.60 -11.55
N SER A 39 20.06 -21.92 -11.65
CA SER A 39 18.81 -22.63 -11.99
C SER A 39 17.63 -22.34 -11.03
N SER A 40 17.94 -21.86 -9.82
CA SER A 40 16.94 -21.55 -8.79
C SER A 40 16.92 -20.09 -8.34
N THR A 41 17.77 -19.23 -8.92
CA THR A 41 17.89 -17.82 -8.49
C THR A 41 17.73 -16.89 -9.69
N LYS A 42 16.73 -16.01 -9.62
CA LYS A 42 16.45 -15.01 -10.64
C LYS A 42 16.66 -13.61 -10.06
N PHE A 43 17.29 -12.76 -10.81
CA PHE A 43 17.38 -11.32 -10.58
C PHE A 43 16.59 -10.58 -11.64
N SER A 44 15.86 -9.53 -11.25
CA SER A 44 15.25 -8.59 -12.18
C SER A 44 15.38 -7.16 -11.70
N ILE A 45 15.49 -6.26 -12.66
CA ILE A 45 15.42 -4.82 -12.46
C ILE A 45 14.48 -4.23 -13.50
N SER A 46 13.57 -3.37 -13.07
CA SER A 46 12.58 -2.72 -13.93
C SER A 46 12.58 -1.22 -13.70
N ILE A 47 12.53 -0.47 -14.78
CA ILE A 47 12.26 0.97 -14.75
C ILE A 47 10.91 1.18 -15.40
N TYR A 48 10.04 1.99 -14.79
CA TYR A 48 8.70 2.21 -15.33
C TYR A 48 8.23 3.65 -15.16
N LYS A 49 7.29 4.01 -16.05
CA LYS A 49 6.49 5.24 -15.97
C LYS A 49 5.06 4.94 -16.36
N LYS A 50 4.11 5.44 -15.55
CA LYS A 50 2.66 5.34 -15.77
C LYS A 50 2.05 6.73 -15.73
N ASN A 51 1.30 7.08 -16.77
CA ASN A 51 0.54 8.32 -16.83
C ASN A 51 -0.94 7.97 -16.86
N TYR A 52 -1.71 8.57 -15.96
CA TYR A 52 -3.14 8.36 -15.82
C TYR A 52 -3.89 9.59 -16.31
N HIS A 53 -4.94 9.36 -17.09
CA HIS A 53 -5.84 10.39 -17.61
C HIS A 53 -7.28 10.02 -17.32
N HIS A 54 -8.13 11.03 -17.25
CA HIS A 54 -9.54 10.88 -16.93
C HIS A 54 -9.83 10.20 -15.58
N ALA A 55 -8.91 10.34 -14.62
CA ALA A 55 -9.18 9.85 -13.29
C ALA A 55 -10.31 10.65 -12.64
N PRO A 56 -11.24 9.99 -11.91
CA PRO A 56 -12.31 10.69 -11.21
C PRO A 56 -11.74 11.66 -10.17
N MET A 57 -12.21 12.90 -10.19
CA MET A 57 -11.87 13.93 -9.21
C MET A 57 -13.13 14.64 -8.76
N MET A 58 -13.13 15.20 -7.57
CA MET A 58 -14.24 16.03 -7.10
C MET A 58 -14.23 17.38 -7.83
N ASP A 59 -15.40 17.78 -8.34
CA ASP A 59 -15.63 19.11 -8.90
C ASP A 59 -16.09 20.07 -7.77
N ASN A 60 -15.18 20.36 -6.90
CA ASN A 60 -15.34 21.47 -5.98
C ASN A 60 -14.08 22.32 -6.15
N ASN A 61 -14.17 23.63 -5.97
CA ASN A 61 -13.02 24.53 -5.97
C ASN A 61 -11.93 24.14 -4.95
N GLN A 62 -12.11 23.03 -4.25
CA GLN A 62 -11.19 22.39 -3.34
C GLN A 62 -10.61 21.14 -4.02
N ALA A 63 -9.48 21.30 -4.58
CA ALA A 63 -8.79 20.46 -5.54
C ALA A 63 -8.12 19.17 -4.97
N PHE A 64 -8.69 18.46 -4.01
CA PHE A 64 -7.87 17.72 -3.06
C PHE A 64 -7.98 16.20 -3.09
N THR A 65 -8.66 15.60 -4.02
CA THR A 65 -8.79 14.16 -3.98
C THR A 65 -7.85 13.47 -4.95
N ASP A 66 -6.92 12.70 -4.40
CA ASP A 66 -6.25 11.63 -5.12
C ASP A 66 -7.36 10.71 -5.68
N PRO A 67 -7.38 10.43 -6.99
CA PRO A 67 -8.38 9.58 -7.63
C PRO A 67 -8.49 8.17 -7.01
N THR A 68 -7.49 7.75 -6.26
CA THR A 68 -7.52 6.47 -5.53
C THR A 68 -8.11 6.57 -4.14
N PHE A 69 -8.34 7.77 -3.62
CA PHE A 69 -8.70 8.01 -2.23
C PHE A 69 -10.18 8.31 -1.99
N LEU A 70 -10.94 8.51 -3.02
CA LEU A 70 -12.38 8.81 -2.97
C LEU A 70 -13.25 7.75 -2.27
N LEU A 71 -12.65 6.75 -1.60
CA LEU A 71 -13.38 5.57 -1.21
C LEU A 71 -14.05 5.62 0.14
N ASP A 72 -13.56 6.37 1.12
CA ASP A 72 -14.05 6.30 2.50
C ASP A 72 -14.72 7.58 3.02
N GLU A 73 -14.39 8.75 2.49
CA GLU A 73 -14.92 10.03 2.99
C GLU A 73 -16.14 10.56 2.22
N LEU A 74 -16.50 9.94 1.11
CA LEU A 74 -17.54 10.40 0.19
C LEU A 74 -18.98 10.10 0.62
N ARG A 75 -19.27 10.14 1.88
CA ARG A 75 -20.66 9.97 2.31
C ARG A 75 -21.58 11.16 1.97
N THR A 76 -21.09 12.27 1.47
CA THR A 76 -21.93 13.46 1.53
C THR A 76 -22.02 14.31 0.28
N TYR A 77 -21.30 14.17 -0.78
CA TYR A 77 -21.45 15.11 -1.92
C TYR A 77 -20.82 14.57 -3.16
N LEU A 78 -21.38 14.61 -4.43
CA LEU A 78 -20.46 15.40 -5.11
C LEU A 78 -20.45 15.23 -6.59
N ASN A 79 -20.36 16.30 -7.26
CA ASN A 79 -19.99 16.35 -8.65
C ASN A 79 -18.61 15.75 -8.82
N ILE A 80 -18.54 14.52 -9.36
CA ILE A 80 -17.29 13.87 -9.75
C ILE A 80 -17.09 14.08 -11.23
N ILE A 81 -15.93 14.57 -11.61
CA ILE A 81 -15.55 14.80 -13.00
C ILE A 81 -14.35 13.94 -13.39
N SER A 82 -14.24 13.60 -14.68
CA SER A 82 -13.15 12.80 -15.25
C SER A 82 -12.00 13.67 -15.77
N SER A 83 -11.50 14.59 -14.94
CA SER A 83 -10.43 15.52 -15.30
C SER A 83 -9.07 15.17 -14.71
N GLY A 84 -9.00 14.19 -13.83
CA GLY A 84 -7.80 13.86 -13.07
C GLY A 84 -6.65 13.37 -13.93
N LYS A 85 -5.44 13.85 -13.59
CA LYS A 85 -4.17 13.43 -14.19
C LYS A 85 -3.22 13.02 -13.07
N ALA A 86 -2.68 11.82 -13.18
CA ALA A 86 -1.70 11.33 -12.21
C ALA A 86 -0.49 10.69 -12.92
N GLU A 87 0.61 10.61 -12.22
CA GLU A 87 1.84 10.03 -12.72
C GLU A 87 2.46 9.15 -11.65
N THR A 88 3.02 8.02 -12.07
CA THR A 88 3.85 7.18 -11.22
C THR A 88 5.08 6.75 -12.00
N SER A 89 6.26 6.94 -11.45
CA SER A 89 7.52 6.49 -12.05
C SER A 89 8.43 5.92 -10.98
N GLY A 90 9.21 4.91 -11.33
CA GLY A 90 10.09 4.28 -10.37
C GLY A 90 11.00 3.22 -10.95
N VAL A 91 11.81 2.68 -10.04
CA VAL A 91 12.72 1.56 -10.30
C VAL A 91 12.41 0.47 -9.28
N GLU A 92 12.33 -0.75 -9.75
CA GLU A 92 12.10 -1.95 -8.94
C GLU A 92 13.25 -2.93 -9.12
N ILE A 93 13.68 -3.53 -8.03
CA ILE A 93 14.68 -4.59 -8.01
C ILE A 93 14.08 -5.80 -7.30
N LEU A 94 14.26 -6.98 -7.87
CA LEU A 94 13.80 -8.24 -7.30
C LEU A 94 14.87 -9.30 -7.42
N LEU A 95 15.18 -9.94 -6.29
CA LEU A 95 15.97 -11.17 -6.23
C LEU A 95 15.08 -12.28 -5.67
N GLU A 96 14.79 -13.27 -6.48
CA GLU A 96 13.99 -14.44 -6.12
C GLU A 96 14.86 -15.68 -6.08
N LYS A 97 14.77 -16.44 -5.01
CA LYS A 97 15.36 -17.76 -4.88
C LYS A 97 14.27 -18.80 -4.63
N LYS A 98 14.02 -19.64 -5.61
CA LYS A 98 13.17 -20.82 -5.45
C LYS A 98 13.82 -21.83 -4.53
N ARG A 99 13.02 -22.63 -3.86
CA ARG A 99 13.54 -23.71 -3.01
C ARG A 99 14.32 -24.72 -3.83
N ALA A 100 15.63 -24.76 -3.62
CA ALA A 100 16.51 -25.73 -4.29
C ALA A 100 16.98 -26.83 -3.33
N ILE A 101 17.39 -26.46 -2.11
CA ILE A 101 17.76 -27.41 -1.05
C ILE A 101 16.91 -27.13 0.17
N ASN A 102 17.31 -26.17 1.01
CA ASN A 102 16.66 -25.88 2.28
C ASN A 102 16.11 -24.46 2.37
N PHE A 103 16.62 -23.54 1.53
CA PHE A 103 16.28 -22.13 1.55
C PHE A 103 15.48 -21.71 0.34
N TYR A 104 14.57 -20.82 0.57
CA TYR A 104 13.90 -20.03 -0.48
C TYR A 104 13.70 -18.62 0.02
N GLY A 105 13.48 -17.69 -0.88
CA GLY A 105 13.22 -16.33 -0.48
C GLY A 105 13.07 -15.37 -1.64
N LEU A 106 12.67 -14.17 -1.27
CA LEU A 106 12.48 -13.04 -2.16
C LEU A 106 12.96 -11.79 -1.45
N VAL A 107 13.80 -11.02 -2.10
CA VAL A 107 14.19 -9.66 -1.70
C VAL A 107 13.73 -8.73 -2.79
N GLY A 108 12.81 -7.84 -2.46
CA GLY A 108 12.28 -6.84 -3.40
C GLY A 108 12.42 -5.44 -2.84
N GLY A 109 12.77 -4.51 -3.69
CA GLY A 109 12.84 -3.09 -3.36
C GLY A 109 12.35 -2.23 -4.51
N SER A 110 11.70 -1.14 -4.19
CA SER A 110 11.24 -0.14 -5.14
C SER A 110 11.51 1.25 -4.60
N VAL A 111 12.01 2.13 -5.48
CA VAL A 111 12.04 3.57 -5.23
C VAL A 111 11.20 4.22 -6.31
N TYR A 112 10.21 5.01 -5.91
CA TYR A 112 9.25 5.57 -6.85
C TYR A 112 8.67 6.89 -6.38
N ASN A 113 8.07 7.60 -7.30
CA ASN A 113 7.30 8.80 -7.05
C ASN A 113 5.91 8.65 -7.67
N ALA A 114 4.87 8.90 -6.87
CA ALA A 114 3.48 8.85 -7.31
C ALA A 114 2.79 10.16 -6.95
N THR A 115 2.41 10.91 -7.98
CA THR A 115 1.83 12.25 -7.84
C THR A 115 0.61 12.41 -8.74
N TYR A 116 -0.18 13.45 -8.47
CA TYR A 116 -1.27 13.89 -9.32
C TYR A 116 -1.30 15.42 -9.39
N ASN A 117 -1.99 15.96 -10.38
CA ASN A 117 -2.25 17.38 -10.45
C ASN A 117 -3.65 17.63 -9.92
N ASP A 118 -3.76 18.57 -8.98
CA ASP A 118 -5.05 19.05 -8.50
C ASP A 118 -5.73 19.94 -9.56
N GLN A 119 -6.95 20.40 -9.29
CA GLN A 119 -7.70 21.24 -10.24
C GLN A 119 -7.02 22.59 -10.53
N ASN A 120 -6.19 23.06 -9.62
CA ASN A 120 -5.40 24.29 -9.80
C ASN A 120 -4.09 24.04 -10.54
N GLY A 121 -3.82 22.78 -10.95
CA GLY A 121 -2.58 22.35 -11.60
C GLY A 121 -1.40 22.17 -10.64
N ILE A 122 -1.64 22.25 -9.32
CA ILE A 122 -0.59 22.02 -8.32
C ILE A 122 -0.30 20.54 -8.22
N LYS A 123 0.98 20.18 -8.29
CA LYS A 123 1.42 18.78 -8.16
C LYS A 123 1.44 18.36 -6.70
N ARG A 124 0.71 17.28 -6.38
CA ARG A 124 0.54 16.77 -5.02
C ARG A 124 0.91 15.30 -4.92
N ASN A 125 1.30 14.85 -3.73
CA ASN A 125 1.57 13.44 -3.48
C ASN A 125 0.27 12.65 -3.45
N ARG A 126 0.27 11.47 -4.09
CA ARG A 126 -0.78 10.48 -3.89
C ARG A 126 -0.60 9.81 -2.52
N ASN A 127 -1.69 9.33 -1.92
CA ASN A 127 -1.64 8.62 -0.65
C ASN A 127 -0.74 7.36 -0.70
N SER A 128 -0.59 6.79 -1.88
CA SER A 128 0.29 5.64 -2.13
C SER A 128 1.76 6.01 -2.38
N ASN A 129 2.13 7.30 -2.29
CA ASN A 129 3.51 7.75 -2.53
C ASN A 129 4.40 7.55 -1.30
N TYR A 130 4.70 6.31 -0.97
CA TYR A 130 5.65 5.97 0.12
C TYR A 130 7.11 6.26 -0.22
N GLU A 131 7.44 6.65 -1.45
CA GLU A 131 8.76 6.90 -2.01
C GLU A 131 9.63 5.67 -2.13
N TYR A 132 9.64 4.78 -1.17
CA TYR A 132 10.35 3.51 -1.23
C TYR A 132 9.61 2.41 -0.49
N LEU A 133 9.77 1.20 -1.01
CA LEU A 133 9.28 -0.04 -0.43
C LEU A 133 10.41 -1.04 -0.44
N PHE A 134 10.53 -1.82 0.63
CA PHE A 134 11.44 -2.95 0.70
C PHE A 134 10.73 -4.14 1.37
N ASN A 135 10.86 -5.30 0.78
CA ASN A 135 10.31 -6.54 1.31
C ASN A 135 11.36 -7.64 1.28
N LEU A 136 11.49 -8.33 2.38
CA LEU A 136 12.27 -9.55 2.53
C LEU A 136 11.32 -10.67 2.97
N VAL A 137 11.23 -11.71 2.18
CA VAL A 137 10.48 -12.93 2.51
C VAL A 137 11.44 -14.08 2.39
N GLY A 138 11.43 -14.99 3.35
CA GLY A 138 12.31 -16.15 3.27
C GLY A 138 11.87 -17.28 4.19
N GLY A 139 12.27 -18.50 3.81
CA GLY A 139 12.03 -19.67 4.62
C GLY A 139 13.22 -20.63 4.60
N TYR A 140 13.39 -21.28 5.71
CA TYR A 140 14.37 -22.35 5.93
C TYR A 140 13.64 -23.63 6.32
N ARG A 141 13.69 -24.62 5.43
CA ARG A 141 13.06 -25.92 5.61
C ARG A 141 14.09 -27.05 5.35
N PRO A 142 14.89 -27.40 6.36
CA PRO A 142 15.98 -28.37 6.23
C PRO A 142 15.48 -29.80 6.00
N ASN A 143 14.24 -30.08 6.39
CA ASN A 143 13.60 -31.38 6.22
C ASN A 143 12.07 -31.22 6.07
N PRO A 144 11.33 -32.27 5.69
CA PRO A 144 9.88 -32.20 5.53
C PRO A 144 9.09 -31.93 6.81
N LYS A 145 9.72 -32.02 8.00
CA LYS A 145 9.00 -32.01 9.29
C LYS A 145 8.80 -30.63 9.87
N TRP A 146 9.64 -29.64 9.55
CA TRP A 146 9.53 -28.29 10.10
C TRP A 146 10.11 -27.23 9.17
N GLU A 147 9.61 -26.02 9.36
CA GLU A 147 10.02 -24.84 8.62
C GLU A 147 10.00 -23.63 9.53
N ILE A 148 10.96 -22.72 9.33
CA ILE A 148 10.93 -21.36 9.89
C ILE A 148 10.89 -20.41 8.71
N SER A 149 9.97 -19.47 8.74
CA SER A 149 9.89 -18.42 7.73
C SER A 149 9.73 -17.03 8.35
N LEU A 150 10.11 -16.05 7.57
CA LEU A 150 9.99 -14.65 7.96
C LEU A 150 9.50 -13.81 6.79
N ARG A 151 8.84 -12.72 7.12
CA ARG A 151 8.55 -11.60 6.23
C ARG A 151 8.87 -10.31 6.95
N TRP A 152 9.76 -9.52 6.38
CA TRP A 152 10.05 -8.18 6.86
C TRP A 152 9.73 -7.17 5.78
N SER A 153 9.01 -6.12 6.16
CA SER A 153 8.59 -5.04 5.27
C SER A 153 9.03 -3.72 5.84
N LEU A 154 9.52 -2.85 4.96
CA LEU A 154 9.90 -1.47 5.25
C LEU A 154 9.29 -0.58 4.18
N PHE A 155 8.54 0.44 4.59
CA PHE A 155 7.92 1.41 3.69
C PHE A 155 8.27 2.82 4.15
N GLY A 156 8.46 3.72 3.23
CA GLY A 156 8.55 5.15 3.52
C GLY A 156 7.28 5.67 4.21
N GLY A 157 7.33 6.86 4.74
CA GLY A 157 6.18 7.46 5.40
C GLY A 157 5.00 7.67 4.44
N LYS A 158 3.80 7.29 4.85
CA LYS A 158 2.56 7.55 4.11
C LYS A 158 2.31 9.06 4.06
N PRO A 159 2.04 9.64 2.89
CA PRO A 159 1.58 11.03 2.81
C PRO A 159 0.29 11.24 3.59
N TYR A 160 0.21 12.37 4.29
CA TYR A 160 -1.02 12.79 4.96
C TYR A 160 -1.13 14.31 5.00
N THR A 161 -2.35 14.79 5.23
CA THR A 161 -2.66 16.20 5.43
C THR A 161 -2.74 16.47 6.92
N LYS A 162 -2.05 17.50 7.40
CA LYS A 162 -2.11 17.88 8.81
C LYS A 162 -3.50 18.41 9.19
N VAL A 163 -3.87 18.13 10.42
CA VAL A 163 -5.00 18.79 11.07
C VAL A 163 -4.61 20.24 11.37
N ASP A 164 -5.47 21.17 11.02
CA ASP A 164 -5.44 22.56 11.49
C ASP A 164 -6.03 22.59 12.92
N LEU A 165 -5.15 22.59 13.91
CA LEU A 165 -5.55 22.49 15.31
C LEU A 165 -6.39 23.70 15.77
N GLU A 166 -6.05 24.90 15.32
CA GLU A 166 -6.76 26.13 15.68
C GLU A 166 -8.18 26.12 15.13
N SER A 167 -8.33 25.87 13.84
CA SER A 167 -9.63 25.78 13.17
C SER A 167 -10.47 24.62 13.73
N SER A 168 -9.84 23.46 13.99
CA SER A 168 -10.53 22.28 14.52
C SER A 168 -11.05 22.53 15.94
N SER A 169 -10.25 23.14 16.80
CA SER A 169 -10.66 23.48 18.16
C SER A 169 -11.76 24.54 18.19
N PHE A 170 -11.68 25.52 17.30
CA PHE A 170 -12.69 26.59 17.21
C PHE A 170 -14.04 26.05 16.74
N ASN A 171 -14.04 25.19 15.71
CA ASN A 171 -15.28 24.63 15.13
C ASN A 171 -15.76 23.36 15.83
N ASN A 172 -14.95 22.80 16.73
CA ASN A 172 -15.23 21.54 17.42
C ASN A 172 -15.44 20.35 16.46
N GLU A 173 -14.69 20.34 15.34
CA GLU A 173 -14.66 19.29 14.32
C GLU A 173 -13.29 19.20 13.67
N GLU A 174 -12.96 18.05 13.05
CA GLU A 174 -11.70 17.88 12.36
C GLU A 174 -11.66 18.74 11.10
N ILE A 175 -10.70 19.67 11.05
CA ILE A 175 -10.42 20.49 9.89
C ILE A 175 -8.96 20.25 9.47
N LEU A 176 -8.77 19.88 8.20
CA LEU A 176 -7.45 19.62 7.63
C LEU A 176 -6.89 20.87 6.94
N ASP A 177 -5.58 21.06 7.01
CA ASP A 177 -4.89 22.12 6.23
C ASP A 177 -4.80 21.72 4.74
N TYR A 178 -5.87 21.96 4.02
CA TYR A 178 -5.96 21.64 2.60
C TYR A 178 -5.00 22.43 1.70
N SER A 179 -4.40 23.51 2.18
CA SER A 179 -3.37 24.23 1.43
C SER A 179 -2.12 23.38 1.21
N LYS A 180 -1.87 22.46 2.14
CA LYS A 180 -0.73 21.51 2.16
C LYS A 180 -1.21 20.06 2.12
N PHE A 181 -2.11 19.76 1.20
CA PHE A 181 -2.68 18.42 1.08
C PHE A 181 -1.60 17.38 0.73
N ASN A 182 -1.47 16.31 1.56
CA ASN A 182 -0.49 15.24 1.41
C ASN A 182 0.99 15.69 1.42
N ASP A 183 1.30 16.85 2.01
CA ASP A 183 2.67 17.37 2.07
C ASP A 183 3.49 16.80 3.24
N TYR A 184 2.81 16.21 4.22
CA TYR A 184 3.45 15.63 5.39
C TYR A 184 3.53 14.11 5.26
N ARG A 185 4.42 13.48 6.04
CA ARG A 185 4.59 12.03 6.04
C ARG A 185 4.55 11.46 7.44
N THR A 186 3.88 10.32 7.58
CA THR A 186 3.96 9.54 8.81
C THR A 186 5.37 9.00 9.00
N PRO A 187 5.76 8.58 10.23
CA PRO A 187 7.00 7.85 10.42
C PRO A 187 7.11 6.62 9.53
N VAL A 188 8.33 6.24 9.21
CA VAL A 188 8.63 5.05 8.42
C VAL A 188 7.98 3.82 9.05
N TYR A 189 7.24 3.07 8.24
CA TYR A 189 6.64 1.81 8.63
C TYR A 189 7.65 0.68 8.46
N HIS A 190 7.80 -0.18 9.48
CA HIS A 190 8.42 -1.49 9.29
C HIS A 190 7.86 -2.54 10.24
N ASN A 191 7.81 -3.77 9.75
CA ASN A 191 7.18 -4.87 10.47
C ASN A 191 7.88 -6.18 10.18
N LEU A 192 8.01 -7.03 11.20
CA LEU A 192 8.56 -8.38 11.10
C LEU A 192 7.48 -9.39 11.48
N PHE A 193 7.24 -10.33 10.57
CA PHE A 193 6.45 -11.53 10.80
C PHE A 193 7.41 -12.72 10.87
N LEU A 194 7.24 -13.54 11.87
CA LEU A 194 7.95 -14.80 12.04
C LEU A 194 6.94 -15.93 12.09
N ARG A 195 7.23 -17.03 11.43
CA ARG A 195 6.42 -18.24 11.47
C ARG A 195 7.31 -19.46 11.69
N TYR A 196 6.90 -20.29 12.63
CA TYR A 196 7.41 -21.64 12.80
C TYR A 196 6.29 -22.63 12.51
N GLU A 197 6.56 -23.65 11.70
CA GLU A 197 5.62 -24.72 11.46
C GLU A 197 6.24 -26.08 11.64
N ARG A 198 5.43 -27.03 12.10
CA ARG A 198 5.75 -28.43 12.23
C ARG A 198 4.74 -29.26 11.46
N ARG A 199 5.25 -30.14 10.58
CA ARG A 199 4.47 -31.03 9.75
C ARG A 199 4.60 -32.48 10.24
N LYS A 200 3.46 -33.17 10.31
CA LYS A 200 3.39 -34.62 10.60
C LYS A 200 2.58 -35.29 9.51
N SER A 201 3.24 -36.15 8.73
CA SER A 201 2.55 -36.95 7.74
C SER A 201 1.78 -38.09 8.39
N MET A 202 0.59 -38.33 7.90
CA MET A 202 -0.29 -39.42 8.28
C MET A 202 -0.66 -40.25 7.06
N LYS A 203 -1.40 -41.34 7.26
CA LYS A 203 -1.78 -42.29 6.18
C LYS A 203 -2.63 -41.60 5.08
N TYR A 204 -3.43 -40.61 5.40
CA TYR A 204 -4.37 -39.96 4.48
C TYR A 204 -4.18 -38.43 4.39
N GLY A 205 -2.99 -37.91 4.71
CA GLY A 205 -2.72 -36.49 4.62
C GLY A 205 -1.62 -36.00 5.55
N ASN A 206 -1.55 -34.72 5.78
CA ASN A 206 -0.60 -34.09 6.66
C ASN A 206 -1.31 -33.24 7.70
N ILE A 207 -0.77 -33.21 8.92
CA ILE A 207 -1.13 -32.21 9.93
C ILE A 207 0.02 -31.20 10.01
N ILE A 208 -0.32 -29.92 9.91
CA ILE A 208 0.61 -28.82 10.06
C ILE A 208 0.16 -28.03 11.30
N THR A 209 1.04 -27.94 12.28
CA THR A 209 0.84 -27.05 13.43
C THR A 209 1.78 -25.88 13.28
N TYR A 210 1.28 -24.66 13.46
CA TYR A 210 2.07 -23.45 13.30
C TYR A 210 1.87 -22.44 14.42
N PHE A 211 2.94 -21.63 14.61
CA PHE A 211 2.93 -20.42 15.43
C PHE A 211 3.47 -19.28 14.60
N GLU A 212 2.77 -18.15 14.63
CA GLU A 212 3.17 -16.91 13.99
C GLU A 212 3.27 -15.80 15.03
N PHE A 213 4.21 -14.91 14.80
CA PHE A 213 4.36 -13.68 15.56
C PHE A 213 4.26 -12.52 14.57
N TRP A 214 3.15 -11.81 14.63
CA TRP A 214 2.94 -10.62 13.84
C TRP A 214 3.47 -9.42 14.59
N ASN A 215 4.20 -8.54 13.91
CA ASN A 215 4.92 -7.45 14.53
C ASN A 215 5.83 -7.93 15.68
N ALA A 216 6.73 -8.87 15.34
CA ALA A 216 7.49 -9.66 16.32
C ALA A 216 8.34 -8.83 17.28
N TYR A 217 8.72 -7.60 16.93
CA TYR A 217 9.44 -6.68 17.80
C TYR A 217 8.56 -5.54 18.36
N ASN A 218 7.23 -5.69 18.24
CA ASN A 218 6.23 -4.80 18.85
C ASN A 218 6.42 -3.31 18.54
N ARG A 219 6.75 -2.97 17.29
CA ARG A 219 6.90 -1.58 16.87
C ARG A 219 5.54 -0.89 16.77
N LYS A 220 5.43 0.31 17.32
CA LYS A 220 4.30 1.19 17.08
C LYS A 220 4.46 1.85 15.69
N ASN A 221 3.74 1.34 14.71
CA ASN A 221 3.68 1.90 13.37
C ASN A 221 2.49 2.83 13.26
N ILE A 222 2.72 4.11 13.07
CA ILE A 222 1.67 5.11 12.97
C ILE A 222 0.97 4.97 11.61
N GLU A 223 -0.36 4.95 11.63
CA GLU A 223 -1.20 4.88 10.44
C GLU A 223 -1.61 6.27 9.96
N THR A 224 -2.13 7.08 10.90
CA THR A 224 -2.57 8.46 10.62
C THR A 224 -2.67 9.26 11.90
N TYR A 225 -2.89 10.57 11.75
CA TYR A 225 -3.22 11.51 12.81
C TYR A 225 -4.63 12.02 12.60
N PHE A 226 -5.35 12.23 13.69
CA PHE A 226 -6.72 12.78 13.66
C PHE A 226 -6.95 13.70 14.86
N TRP A 227 -7.92 14.57 14.75
CA TRP A 227 -8.31 15.42 15.86
C TRP A 227 -9.39 14.76 16.73
N SER A 228 -9.15 14.74 18.04
CA SER A 228 -10.09 14.20 19.01
C SER A 228 -10.97 15.30 19.60
N ARG A 229 -12.26 15.23 19.31
CA ARG A 229 -13.25 16.14 19.84
C ARG A 229 -13.29 16.15 21.37
N ASP A 230 -13.21 14.99 21.99
CA ASP A 230 -13.33 14.82 23.43
C ASP A 230 -12.10 15.36 24.18
N LYS A 231 -10.92 15.22 23.59
CA LYS A 231 -9.66 15.63 24.20
C LYS A 231 -9.17 16.99 23.71
N GLN A 232 -9.75 17.52 22.64
CA GLN A 232 -9.33 18.79 22.00
C GLN A 232 -7.86 18.81 21.61
N GLU A 233 -7.35 17.64 21.16
CA GLU A 233 -5.96 17.45 20.77
C GLU A 233 -5.82 16.51 19.55
N ILE A 234 -4.67 16.57 18.89
CA ILE A 234 -4.34 15.65 17.79
C ILE A 234 -3.85 14.33 18.39
N LEU A 235 -4.53 13.27 18.05
CA LEU A 235 -4.18 11.89 18.39
C LEU A 235 -3.62 11.14 17.18
N GLU A 236 -3.01 10.00 17.43
CA GLU A 236 -2.50 9.10 16.41
C GLU A 236 -3.21 7.75 16.47
N THR A 237 -3.51 7.17 15.31
CA THR A 237 -3.82 5.75 15.19
C THR A 237 -2.58 4.98 14.79
N SER A 238 -2.50 3.74 15.19
CA SER A 238 -1.41 2.86 14.81
C SER A 238 -1.94 1.53 14.30
N TYR A 239 -1.17 0.91 13.42
CA TYR A 239 -1.40 -0.47 13.04
C TYR A 239 -1.26 -1.39 14.27
N PHE A 240 -1.61 -2.66 14.12
CA PHE A 240 -1.58 -3.64 15.20
C PHE A 240 -0.19 -3.76 15.86
N SER A 241 -0.19 -3.98 17.16
CA SER A 241 0.96 -4.31 17.98
C SER A 241 1.38 -5.78 17.78
N PHE A 242 2.20 -6.32 18.67
CA PHE A 242 2.55 -7.74 18.69
C PHE A 242 1.30 -8.62 18.83
N ILE A 243 1.12 -9.57 17.88
CA ILE A 243 0.02 -10.54 17.90
C ILE A 243 0.59 -11.94 17.72
N PRO A 244 0.50 -12.82 18.75
CA PRO A 244 0.78 -14.23 18.58
C PRO A 244 -0.44 -14.92 17.94
N VAL A 245 -0.20 -15.73 16.93
CA VAL A 245 -1.22 -16.53 16.23
C VAL A 245 -0.77 -17.98 16.21
N GLY A 246 -1.67 -18.90 16.43
CA GLY A 246 -1.39 -20.33 16.34
C GLY A 246 -2.56 -21.07 15.70
N GLY A 247 -2.25 -22.16 15.00
CA GLY A 247 -3.27 -22.95 14.34
C GLY A 247 -2.82 -24.34 13.94
N ILE A 248 -3.81 -25.10 13.48
CA ILE A 248 -3.65 -26.45 12.93
C ILE A 248 -4.30 -26.45 11.56
N GLU A 249 -3.56 -26.91 10.57
CA GLU A 249 -4.02 -27.11 9.20
C GLU A 249 -3.96 -28.59 8.88
N ILE A 250 -4.96 -29.11 8.18
CA ILE A 250 -5.03 -30.51 7.76
C ILE A 250 -5.13 -30.53 6.24
N GLU A 251 -4.12 -31.14 5.61
CA GLU A 251 -4.07 -31.38 4.16
C GLU A 251 -4.47 -32.83 3.89
N PHE A 252 -5.40 -33.05 2.99
CA PHE A 252 -5.85 -34.40 2.55
C PHE A 252 -5.34 -34.72 1.16
#